data_9576abcb5bfa2f17223e899bbd8d07b1
#
_entry.id   9576abcb5bfa2f17223e899bbd8d07b1
#
_cell.length_a   1.000
_cell.length_b   1.000
_cell.length_c   1.000
_cell.angle_alpha   90.00
_cell.angle_beta   90.00
_cell.angle_gamma   90.00
#
_symmetry.space_group_name_H-M   'P 1'
#
loop_
_entity.id
_entity.type
_entity.pdbx_description
1 polymer ?
#
loop_
_entity_poly.entity_id
_entity_poly.type
_entity_poly.pdbx_seq_one_letter_code
_entity_poly.pdbx_strand_id
1 'polypeptide(L)'
;VMNDKMTTTATTMTQLMRLQQITCGHFKADDGSVQEIKNNRIDELMNMLDEIHGKVVIWAHWRNDIATIVKHVKEEYGDNSIVTYYGDTSVEDRQKAITSIQDPDSPVRFIVGTPQTGGYGITLTEASTMIYYSNGYDLEKRQQSEARIDRIGQKRAMTYIDIIAEDTVDERIVKALRKKINIATQVMG
;
A
#
# COMPACT_ATOMS: atom_id res chain seq x y z
N VAL A 1 12.46 8.95 -21.20
CA VAL A 1 12.03 10.33 -21.54
C VAL A 1 10.54 10.29 -21.83
N MET A 2 9.78 11.15 -21.19
CA MET A 2 8.34 11.31 -21.44
C MET A 2 8.00 12.79 -21.45
N ASN A 3 7.30 13.27 -22.49
CA ASN A 3 6.92 14.68 -22.67
C ASN A 3 8.07 15.65 -22.38
N ASP A 4 9.23 15.43 -22.99
CA ASP A 4 10.49 16.17 -22.81
C ASP A 4 11.06 16.15 -21.36
N LYS A 5 10.48 15.34 -20.47
CA LYS A 5 11.02 15.11 -19.13
C LYS A 5 11.91 13.87 -19.13
N MET A 6 13.01 13.96 -18.40
CA MET A 6 14.03 12.93 -18.31
C MET A 6 14.22 12.46 -16.86
N THR A 7 14.57 11.21 -16.67
CA THR A 7 15.14 10.69 -15.45
C THR A 7 16.36 9.86 -15.77
N THR A 8 17.44 10.10 -15.05
CA THR A 8 18.68 9.35 -15.15
C THR A 8 18.79 8.33 -14.01
N THR A 9 19.49 7.25 -14.26
CA THR A 9 19.67 6.20 -13.25
C THR A 9 21.14 5.88 -13.13
N ALA A 10 21.75 6.23 -12.00
CA ALA A 10 23.16 5.98 -11.72
C ALA A 10 23.44 4.55 -11.24
N THR A 11 22.41 3.86 -10.71
CA THR A 11 22.54 2.50 -10.15
C THR A 11 21.37 1.62 -10.53
N THR A 12 21.58 0.31 -10.50
CA THR A 12 20.50 -0.68 -10.72
C THR A 12 19.34 -0.50 -9.75
N MET A 13 19.64 -0.14 -8.50
CA MET A 13 18.59 0.13 -7.51
C MET A 13 17.73 1.32 -7.90
N THR A 14 18.33 2.42 -8.32
CA THR A 14 17.59 3.59 -8.81
C THR A 14 16.74 3.25 -10.03
N GLN A 15 17.26 2.42 -10.94
CA GLN A 15 16.52 1.95 -12.11
C GLN A 15 15.28 1.16 -11.70
N LEU A 16 15.41 0.21 -10.77
CA LEU A 16 14.28 -0.57 -10.26
C LEU A 16 13.22 0.31 -9.61
N MET A 17 13.64 1.29 -8.81
CA MET A 17 12.71 2.26 -8.20
C MET A 17 11.96 3.07 -9.26
N ARG A 18 12.62 3.52 -10.33
CA ARG A 18 11.98 4.26 -11.43
C ARG A 18 10.99 3.40 -12.19
N LEU A 19 11.36 2.15 -12.51
CA LEU A 19 10.44 1.21 -13.14
C LEU A 19 9.20 0.97 -12.28
N GLN A 20 9.36 0.85 -10.97
CA GLN A 20 8.24 0.68 -10.05
C GLN A 20 7.34 1.94 -9.99
N GLN A 21 7.92 3.13 -10.00
CA GLN A 21 7.12 4.36 -10.08
C GLN A 21 6.27 4.39 -11.36
N ILE A 22 6.85 3.98 -12.49
CA ILE A 22 6.13 3.90 -13.77
C ILE A 22 4.96 2.91 -13.69
N THR A 23 5.15 1.74 -13.11
CA THR A 23 4.06 0.76 -12.93
C THR A 23 2.98 1.24 -11.98
N CYS A 24 3.32 2.13 -11.05
CA CYS A 24 2.37 2.79 -10.14
C CYS A 24 1.69 4.03 -10.75
N GLY A 25 1.99 4.37 -12.00
CA GLY A 25 1.31 5.47 -12.70
C GLY A 25 1.91 6.84 -12.49
N HIS A 26 3.15 6.91 -12.05
CA HIS A 26 3.85 8.18 -11.94
C HIS A 26 5.32 8.06 -12.33
N PHE A 27 5.90 9.18 -12.70
CA PHE A 27 7.29 9.29 -13.12
C PHE A 27 7.88 10.56 -12.52
N LYS A 28 8.90 10.40 -11.69
CA LYS A 28 9.62 11.55 -11.14
C LYS A 28 10.81 11.88 -12.03
N ALA A 29 10.78 13.05 -12.68
CA ALA A 29 11.87 13.56 -13.49
C ALA A 29 13.03 14.09 -12.64
N ASP A 30 14.19 14.32 -13.27
CA ASP A 30 15.41 14.81 -12.60
C ASP A 30 15.27 16.25 -12.11
N ASP A 31 14.37 17.03 -12.72
CA ASP A 31 14.01 18.38 -12.27
C ASP A 31 13.07 18.39 -11.04
N GLY A 32 12.72 17.20 -10.51
CA GLY A 32 11.85 17.04 -9.36
C GLY A 32 10.36 17.01 -9.69
N SER A 33 9.96 17.32 -10.93
CA SER A 33 8.57 17.27 -11.35
C SER A 33 8.06 15.83 -11.39
N VAL A 34 6.77 15.65 -11.06
CA VAL A 34 6.09 14.35 -11.18
C VAL A 34 5.15 14.42 -12.37
N GLN A 35 5.27 13.44 -13.26
CA GLN A 35 4.37 13.24 -14.41
C GLN A 35 3.46 12.07 -14.11
N GLU A 36 2.17 12.23 -14.36
CA GLU A 36 1.21 11.13 -14.29
C GLU A 36 1.29 10.27 -15.54
N ILE A 37 1.19 8.97 -15.35
CA ILE A 37 1.16 7.95 -16.41
C ILE A 37 -0.16 7.21 -16.28
N LYS A 38 -0.96 7.21 -17.34
CA LYS A 38 -2.20 6.43 -17.36
C LYS A 38 -1.92 4.96 -17.13
N ASN A 39 -2.58 4.37 -16.14
CA ASN A 39 -2.60 2.94 -15.87
C ASN A 39 -3.96 2.55 -15.27
N ASN A 40 -4.21 1.26 -15.15
CA ASN A 40 -5.49 0.74 -14.62
C ASN A 40 -5.40 0.32 -13.15
N ARG A 41 -4.29 0.61 -12.45
CA ARG A 41 -4.07 0.13 -11.08
C ARG A 41 -5.08 0.71 -10.10
N ILE A 42 -5.43 1.99 -10.24
CA ILE A 42 -6.43 2.62 -9.39
C ILE A 42 -7.83 2.10 -9.68
N ASP A 43 -8.17 1.88 -10.94
CA ASP A 43 -9.46 1.31 -11.34
C ASP A 43 -9.62 -0.10 -10.77
N GLU A 44 -8.55 -0.92 -10.81
CA GLU A 44 -8.54 -2.25 -10.23
C GLU A 44 -8.71 -2.22 -8.70
N LEU A 45 -8.04 -1.29 -8.02
CA LEU A 45 -8.26 -1.10 -6.59
C LEU A 45 -9.72 -0.77 -6.30
N MET A 46 -10.32 0.19 -7.03
CA MET A 46 -11.69 0.60 -6.79
C MET A 46 -12.68 -0.55 -7.03
N ASN A 47 -12.51 -1.35 -8.10
CA ASN A 47 -13.30 -2.55 -8.36
C ASN A 47 -13.21 -3.55 -7.19
N MET A 48 -12.01 -3.79 -6.65
CA MET A 48 -11.84 -4.67 -5.48
C MET A 48 -12.55 -4.12 -4.24
N LEU A 49 -12.47 -2.81 -3.99
CA LEU A 49 -13.10 -2.19 -2.82
C LEU A 49 -14.63 -2.27 -2.86
N ASP A 50 -15.24 -2.32 -4.05
CA ASP A 50 -16.67 -2.51 -4.22
C ASP A 50 -17.12 -3.93 -3.83
N GLU A 51 -16.29 -4.93 -4.10
CA GLU A 51 -16.59 -6.33 -3.78
C GLU A 51 -16.29 -6.69 -2.31
N ILE A 52 -15.37 -5.96 -1.66
CA ILE A 52 -14.94 -6.26 -0.29
C ILE A 52 -15.89 -5.60 0.72
N HIS A 53 -16.46 -6.40 1.61
CA HIS A 53 -17.24 -5.90 2.72
C HIS A 53 -16.39 -5.75 3.99
N GLY A 54 -16.66 -4.68 4.77
CA GLY A 54 -15.95 -4.39 6.01
C GLY A 54 -14.77 -3.44 5.83
N LYS A 55 -13.90 -3.43 6.83
CA LYS A 55 -12.77 -2.49 6.88
C LYS A 55 -11.54 -3.07 6.17
N VAL A 56 -10.82 -2.20 5.45
CA VAL A 56 -9.70 -2.57 4.60
C VAL A 56 -8.47 -1.74 4.94
N VAL A 57 -7.33 -2.40 5.03
CA VAL A 57 -6.01 -1.75 5.12
C VAL A 57 -5.39 -1.73 3.73
N ILE A 58 -4.94 -0.56 3.28
CA ILE A 58 -4.30 -0.37 1.98
C ILE A 58 -2.87 0.10 2.21
N TRP A 59 -1.90 -0.68 1.76
CA TRP A 59 -0.50 -0.31 1.82
C TRP A 59 0.01 0.16 0.47
N ALA A 60 0.63 1.34 0.45
CA ALA A 60 1.24 1.92 -0.74
C ALA A 60 2.68 2.34 -0.44
N HIS A 61 3.58 2.09 -1.37
CA HIS A 61 5.01 2.38 -1.20
C HIS A 61 5.34 3.86 -1.42
N TRP A 62 4.56 4.54 -2.27
CA TRP A 62 4.80 5.93 -2.68
C TRP A 62 3.76 6.88 -2.14
N ARG A 63 4.18 8.10 -1.75
CA ARG A 63 3.25 9.16 -1.32
C ARG A 63 2.25 9.54 -2.40
N ASN A 64 2.68 9.50 -3.66
CA ASN A 64 1.82 9.79 -4.81
C ASN A 64 0.68 8.77 -4.93
N ASP A 65 0.98 7.49 -4.69
CA ASP A 65 -0.04 6.44 -4.65
C ASP A 65 -1.06 6.71 -3.54
N ILE A 66 -0.60 7.09 -2.33
CA ILE A 66 -1.49 7.42 -1.21
C ILE A 66 -2.43 8.58 -1.58
N ALA A 67 -1.90 9.64 -2.18
CA ALA A 67 -2.70 10.80 -2.60
C ALA A 67 -3.76 10.40 -3.64
N THR A 68 -3.37 9.59 -4.63
CA THR A 68 -4.27 9.06 -5.67
C THR A 68 -5.38 8.21 -5.07
N ILE A 69 -5.04 7.28 -4.17
CA ILE A 69 -6.00 6.40 -3.49
C ILE A 69 -6.98 7.24 -2.67
N VAL A 70 -6.48 8.17 -1.84
CA VAL A 70 -7.32 9.03 -1.00
C VAL A 70 -8.31 9.81 -1.85
N LYS A 71 -7.87 10.38 -2.96
CA LYS A 71 -8.74 11.14 -3.88
C LYS A 71 -9.89 10.27 -4.39
N HIS A 72 -9.59 9.13 -5.02
CA HIS A 72 -10.62 8.28 -5.64
C HIS A 72 -11.56 7.64 -4.60
N VAL A 73 -11.03 7.21 -3.46
CA VAL A 73 -11.86 6.64 -2.39
C VAL A 73 -12.81 7.69 -1.80
N LYS A 74 -12.38 8.94 -1.63
CA LYS A 74 -13.25 10.02 -1.17
C LYS A 74 -14.33 10.38 -2.19
N GLU A 75 -13.96 10.41 -3.47
CA GLU A 75 -14.91 10.67 -4.57
C GLU A 75 -16.03 9.62 -4.61
N GLU A 76 -15.73 8.34 -4.38
CA GLU A 76 -16.68 7.25 -4.47
C GLU A 76 -17.43 6.98 -3.16
N TYR A 77 -16.73 6.96 -2.01
CA TYR A 77 -17.29 6.55 -0.73
C TYR A 77 -17.49 7.70 0.28
N GLY A 78 -17.14 8.92 -0.11
CA GLY A 78 -17.27 10.12 0.73
C GLY A 78 -16.05 10.45 1.57
N ASP A 79 -15.96 11.71 2.02
CA ASP A 79 -14.79 12.26 2.71
C ASP A 79 -14.42 11.55 4.00
N ASN A 80 -15.39 11.02 4.72
CA ASN A 80 -15.20 10.36 6.01
C ASN A 80 -14.91 8.85 5.90
N SER A 81 -14.80 8.30 4.68
CA SER A 81 -14.62 6.87 4.45
C SER A 81 -13.19 6.37 4.64
N ILE A 82 -12.20 7.25 4.51
CA ILE A 82 -10.78 6.91 4.51
C ILE A 82 -9.96 7.81 5.43
N VAL A 83 -9.01 7.19 6.12
CA VAL A 83 -7.98 7.87 6.92
C VAL A 83 -6.59 7.51 6.45
N THR A 84 -5.62 8.38 6.71
CA THR A 84 -4.22 8.20 6.32
C THR A 84 -3.33 7.85 7.50
N TYR A 85 -2.32 7.00 7.25
CA TYR A 85 -1.33 6.60 8.25
C TYR A 85 0.06 6.47 7.61
N TYR A 86 0.79 7.57 7.49
CA TYR A 86 2.14 7.60 6.93
C TYR A 86 3.01 8.70 7.57
N GLY A 87 4.26 8.88 7.08
CA GLY A 87 5.24 9.75 7.72
C GLY A 87 4.79 11.19 7.97
N ASP A 88 4.01 11.77 7.06
CA ASP A 88 3.55 13.16 7.14
C ASP A 88 2.28 13.34 7.99
N THR A 89 1.61 12.25 8.38
CA THR A 89 0.44 12.32 9.28
C THR A 89 0.91 12.70 10.70
N SER A 90 0.30 13.69 11.33
CA SER A 90 0.61 14.08 12.70
C SER A 90 0.39 12.94 13.71
N VAL A 91 1.01 13.02 14.88
CA VAL A 91 0.84 11.97 15.91
C VAL A 91 -0.62 11.88 16.34
N GLU A 92 -1.27 13.03 16.53
CA GLU A 92 -2.69 13.12 16.90
C GLU A 92 -3.59 12.52 15.83
N ASP A 93 -3.35 12.82 14.56
CA ASP A 93 -4.15 12.29 13.45
C ASP A 93 -3.91 10.80 13.23
N ARG A 94 -2.69 10.31 13.47
CA ARG A 94 -2.41 8.86 13.48
C ARG A 94 -3.22 8.14 14.56
N GLN A 95 -3.29 8.69 15.76
CA GLN A 95 -4.07 8.10 16.85
C GLN A 95 -5.56 8.10 16.52
N LYS A 96 -6.10 9.21 15.99
CA LYS A 96 -7.48 9.29 15.51
C LYS A 96 -7.75 8.27 14.41
N ALA A 97 -6.83 8.12 13.43
CA ALA A 97 -6.96 7.17 12.35
C ALA A 97 -7.10 5.73 12.87
N ILE A 98 -6.24 5.34 13.83
CA ILE A 98 -6.30 4.01 14.45
C ILE A 98 -7.62 3.82 15.20
N THR A 99 -8.03 4.79 16.01
CA THR A 99 -9.28 4.72 16.77
C THR A 99 -10.48 4.58 15.82
N SER A 100 -10.53 5.38 14.76
CA SER A 100 -11.65 5.36 13.80
C SER A 100 -11.72 4.07 12.99
N ILE A 101 -10.58 3.50 12.56
CA ILE A 101 -10.60 2.24 11.80
C ILE A 101 -10.93 1.04 12.70
N GLN A 102 -10.62 1.09 13.99
CA GLN A 102 -10.91 0.04 14.97
C GLN A 102 -12.35 0.11 15.54
N ASP A 103 -13.01 1.24 15.40
CA ASP A 103 -14.41 1.40 15.82
C ASP A 103 -15.34 0.81 14.73
N PRO A 104 -16.09 -0.28 15.03
CA PRO A 104 -16.98 -0.92 14.07
C PRO A 104 -18.10 0.01 13.57
N ASP A 105 -18.52 0.98 14.38
CA ASP A 105 -19.62 1.90 14.09
C ASP A 105 -19.13 3.18 13.37
N SER A 106 -17.82 3.36 13.24
CA SER A 106 -17.24 4.49 12.52
C SER A 106 -17.51 4.42 11.01
N PRO A 107 -17.81 5.54 10.34
CA PRO A 107 -17.91 5.61 8.87
C PRO A 107 -16.58 5.34 8.16
N VAL A 108 -15.45 5.37 8.88
CA VAL A 108 -14.13 5.06 8.33
C VAL A 108 -14.07 3.58 7.99
N ARG A 109 -14.04 3.29 6.70
CA ARG A 109 -13.96 1.94 6.15
C ARG A 109 -12.54 1.59 5.70
N PHE A 110 -11.76 2.59 5.32
CA PHE A 110 -10.44 2.40 4.74
C PHE A 110 -9.35 3.13 5.53
N ILE A 111 -8.19 2.49 5.65
CA ILE A 111 -6.96 3.13 6.10
C ILE A 111 -5.88 2.92 5.06
N VAL A 112 -5.23 4.00 4.63
CA VAL A 112 -4.13 3.94 3.69
C VAL A 112 -2.85 4.49 4.30
N GLY A 113 -1.74 3.80 4.06
CA GLY A 113 -0.44 4.21 4.58
C GLY A 113 0.73 3.51 3.93
N THR A 114 1.91 3.68 4.54
CA THR A 114 3.10 2.96 4.10
C THR A 114 3.38 1.77 5.04
N PRO A 115 3.85 0.62 4.52
CA PRO A 115 4.20 -0.53 5.36
C PRO A 115 5.22 -0.18 6.45
N GLN A 116 6.09 0.79 6.20
CA GLN A 116 7.10 1.26 7.17
C GLN A 116 6.47 1.87 8.41
N THR A 117 5.45 2.73 8.24
CA THR A 117 4.77 3.36 9.39
C THR A 117 3.86 2.37 10.11
N GLY A 118 3.28 1.40 9.40
CA GLY A 118 2.56 0.29 10.00
C GLY A 118 3.40 -0.59 10.93
N GLY A 119 4.74 -0.51 10.85
CA GLY A 119 5.68 -1.22 11.73
C GLY A 119 5.62 -0.82 13.22
N TYR A 120 5.08 0.32 13.58
CA TYR A 120 5.09 0.85 14.94
C TYR A 120 3.88 0.42 15.80
N GLY A 121 3.79 -0.87 16.12
CA GLY A 121 2.96 -1.36 17.23
C GLY A 121 1.43 -1.16 17.14
N ILE A 122 0.90 -0.70 16.01
CA ILE A 122 -0.54 -0.50 15.81
C ILE A 122 -1.30 -1.81 15.72
N THR A 123 -2.55 -1.80 16.08
CA THR A 123 -3.48 -2.91 15.96
C THR A 123 -4.60 -2.52 14.99
N LEU A 124 -4.90 -3.38 14.02
CA LEU A 124 -5.90 -3.13 12.97
C LEU A 124 -6.82 -4.36 12.80
N THR A 125 -7.18 -5.01 13.90
CA THR A 125 -7.93 -6.27 13.92
C THR A 125 -9.40 -6.15 13.49
N GLU A 126 -9.94 -4.94 13.39
CA GLU A 126 -11.25 -4.73 12.78
C GLU A 126 -11.21 -4.91 11.25
N ALA A 127 -10.07 -4.75 10.62
CA ALA A 127 -9.88 -5.12 9.23
C ALA A 127 -9.54 -6.61 9.10
N SER A 128 -10.08 -7.28 8.10
CA SER A 128 -9.73 -8.65 7.71
C SER A 128 -9.11 -8.73 6.31
N THR A 129 -9.10 -7.63 5.59
CA THR A 129 -8.50 -7.53 4.25
C THR A 129 -7.40 -6.50 4.24
N MET A 130 -6.28 -6.88 3.64
CA MET A 130 -5.12 -6.02 3.44
C MET A 130 -4.72 -6.04 1.96
N ILE A 131 -4.69 -4.87 1.34
CA ILE A 131 -4.34 -4.72 -0.07
C ILE A 131 -2.99 -4.01 -0.16
N TYR A 132 -2.05 -4.59 -0.88
CA TYR A 132 -0.80 -3.94 -1.26
C TYR A 132 -0.96 -3.34 -2.66
N TYR A 133 -1.24 -2.06 -2.69
CA TYR A 133 -1.32 -1.29 -3.93
C TYR A 133 0.03 -1.25 -4.64
N SER A 134 1.11 -1.11 -3.86
CA SER A 134 2.48 -1.23 -4.34
C SER A 134 3.37 -1.87 -3.26
N ASN A 135 4.32 -2.71 -3.66
CA ASN A 135 5.22 -3.45 -2.76
C ASN A 135 6.65 -2.93 -2.83
N GLY A 136 7.37 -2.99 -1.70
CA GLY A 136 8.82 -2.88 -1.68
C GLY A 136 9.50 -4.26 -1.59
N TYR A 137 10.84 -4.29 -1.69
CA TYR A 137 11.64 -5.53 -1.58
C TYR A 137 11.90 -6.00 -0.13
N ASP A 138 11.39 -5.28 0.87
CA ASP A 138 11.67 -5.51 2.28
C ASP A 138 10.67 -6.47 2.90
N LEU A 139 11.10 -7.73 3.06
CA LEU A 139 10.27 -8.79 3.65
C LEU A 139 9.91 -8.49 5.11
N GLU A 140 10.82 -7.94 5.89
CA GLU A 140 10.56 -7.67 7.30
C GLU A 140 9.41 -6.67 7.46
N LYS A 141 9.44 -5.58 6.68
CA LYS A 141 8.34 -4.61 6.66
C LYS A 141 7.04 -5.21 6.18
N ARG A 142 7.08 -6.12 5.20
CA ARG A 142 5.91 -6.85 4.73
C ARG A 142 5.31 -7.68 5.86
N GLN A 143 6.08 -8.52 6.52
CA GLN A 143 5.63 -9.37 7.63
C GLN A 143 5.15 -8.55 8.82
N GLN A 144 5.86 -7.48 9.18
CA GLN A 144 5.44 -6.57 10.23
C GLN A 144 4.09 -5.90 9.92
N SER A 145 3.85 -5.52 8.66
CA SER A 145 2.58 -4.93 8.26
C SER A 145 1.44 -5.95 8.26
N GLU A 146 1.66 -7.18 7.85
CA GLU A 146 0.69 -8.28 7.93
C GLU A 146 0.28 -8.58 9.38
N ALA A 147 1.26 -8.62 10.29
CA ALA A 147 1.02 -8.80 11.71
C ALA A 147 0.20 -7.69 12.39
N ARG A 148 -0.28 -6.66 11.65
CA ARG A 148 -1.18 -5.62 12.20
C ARG A 148 -2.64 -6.06 12.21
N ILE A 149 -3.05 -6.89 11.27
CA ILE A 149 -4.38 -7.51 11.25
C ILE A 149 -4.37 -8.93 11.80
N ASP A 150 -3.26 -9.65 11.65
CA ASP A 150 -3.04 -11.00 12.20
C ASP A 150 -2.53 -10.92 13.64
N ARG A 151 -3.43 -10.68 14.57
CA ARG A 151 -3.11 -10.56 16.01
C ARG A 151 -4.15 -11.27 16.87
N ILE A 152 -3.76 -11.48 18.14
CA ILE A 152 -4.68 -11.97 19.18
C ILE A 152 -5.92 -11.05 19.22
N GLY A 153 -7.09 -11.64 19.05
CA GLY A 153 -8.37 -10.92 18.93
C GLY A 153 -8.96 -10.91 17.52
N GLN A 154 -8.20 -11.27 16.47
CA GLN A 154 -8.75 -11.46 15.13
C GLN A 154 -9.66 -12.70 15.09
N LYS A 155 -10.90 -12.50 14.65
CA LYS A 155 -11.94 -13.54 14.59
C LYS A 155 -12.34 -13.93 13.17
N ARG A 156 -11.79 -13.22 12.17
CA ARG A 156 -12.13 -13.39 10.75
C ARG A 156 -10.96 -14.02 10.01
N ALA A 157 -11.25 -14.74 8.93
CA ALA A 157 -10.23 -15.16 7.98
C ALA A 157 -9.60 -13.91 7.34
N MET A 158 -8.28 -13.90 7.27
CA MET A 158 -7.55 -12.77 6.71
C MET A 158 -7.24 -12.98 5.24
N THR A 159 -7.40 -11.92 4.45
CA THR A 159 -7.12 -11.90 3.03
C THR A 159 -6.02 -10.90 2.74
N TYR A 160 -4.98 -11.34 2.05
CA TYR A 160 -3.88 -10.48 1.58
C TYR A 160 -3.89 -10.45 0.05
N ILE A 161 -3.96 -9.26 -0.52
CA ILE A 161 -4.05 -9.04 -1.96
C ILE A 161 -2.86 -8.19 -2.41
N ASP A 162 -2.16 -8.62 -3.44
CA ASP A 162 -1.12 -7.84 -4.11
C ASP A 162 -1.62 -7.38 -5.47
N ILE A 163 -1.69 -6.07 -5.71
CA ILE A 163 -1.94 -5.52 -7.04
C ILE A 163 -0.61 -5.47 -7.79
N ILE A 164 -0.52 -6.17 -8.89
CA ILE A 164 0.69 -6.26 -9.72
C ILE A 164 0.38 -5.92 -11.17
N ALA A 165 1.29 -5.20 -11.82
CA ALA A 165 1.27 -5.04 -13.28
C ALA A 165 2.00 -6.24 -13.90
N GLU A 166 1.32 -6.94 -14.81
CA GLU A 166 1.83 -8.12 -15.51
C GLU A 166 3.07 -7.76 -16.35
N ASP A 167 4.01 -8.68 -16.46
CA ASP A 167 5.28 -8.54 -17.19
C ASP A 167 6.15 -7.35 -16.77
N THR A 168 6.04 -6.92 -15.49
CA THR A 168 6.79 -5.79 -14.97
C THR A 168 7.70 -6.13 -13.78
N VAL A 169 8.34 -5.10 -13.24
CA VAL A 169 9.14 -5.19 -12.00
C VAL A 169 8.30 -5.64 -10.80
N ASP A 170 7.00 -5.40 -10.77
CA ASP A 170 6.12 -5.80 -9.68
C ASP A 170 6.11 -7.31 -9.47
N GLU A 171 6.06 -8.10 -10.53
CA GLU A 171 6.15 -9.55 -10.42
C GLU A 171 7.47 -10.01 -9.79
N ARG A 172 8.58 -9.35 -10.16
CA ARG A 172 9.90 -9.67 -9.59
C ARG A 172 9.94 -9.38 -8.09
N ILE A 173 9.33 -8.27 -7.67
CA ILE A 173 9.23 -7.90 -6.25
C ILE A 173 8.43 -8.96 -5.50
N VAL A 174 7.23 -9.29 -5.95
CA VAL A 174 6.36 -10.27 -5.28
C VAL A 174 6.98 -11.66 -5.29
N LYS A 175 7.59 -12.11 -6.39
CA LYS A 175 8.33 -13.38 -6.46
C LYS A 175 9.49 -13.40 -5.46
N ALA A 176 10.24 -12.29 -5.30
CA ALA A 176 11.34 -12.19 -4.34
C ALA A 176 10.82 -12.26 -2.88
N LEU A 177 9.73 -11.58 -2.57
CA LEU A 177 9.09 -11.64 -1.24
C LEU A 177 8.64 -13.06 -0.91
N ARG A 178 7.91 -13.72 -1.81
CA ARG A 178 7.44 -15.11 -1.64
C ARG A 178 8.59 -16.10 -1.45
N LYS A 179 9.67 -15.96 -2.22
CA LYS A 179 10.87 -16.79 -2.06
C LYS A 179 11.50 -16.62 -0.68
N LYS A 180 11.62 -15.38 -0.19
CA LYS A 180 12.16 -15.09 1.15
C LYS A 180 11.27 -15.66 2.26
N ILE A 181 9.95 -15.59 2.12
CA ILE A 181 8.99 -16.19 3.06
C ILE A 181 9.20 -17.69 3.14
N ASN A 182 9.27 -18.37 1.99
CA ASN A 182 9.46 -19.83 1.94
C ASN A 182 10.77 -20.27 2.63
N ILE A 183 11.88 -19.54 2.41
CA ILE A 183 13.16 -19.81 3.05
C ILE A 183 13.05 -19.63 4.57
N ALA A 184 12.45 -18.53 5.03
CA ALA A 184 12.28 -18.26 6.45
C ALA A 184 11.43 -19.36 7.13
N THR A 185 10.36 -19.82 6.50
CA THR A 185 9.52 -20.90 7.01
C THR A 185 10.30 -22.23 7.10
N GLN A 186 11.13 -22.54 6.11
CA GLN A 186 11.95 -23.76 6.11
C GLN A 186 13.05 -23.76 7.17
N VAL A 187 13.55 -22.59 7.54
CA VAL A 187 14.62 -22.48 8.54
C VAL A 187 14.09 -22.45 9.97
N MET A 188 12.87 -21.94 10.17
CA MET A 188 12.26 -21.80 11.50
C MET A 188 11.25 -22.90 11.87
N GLY A 189 10.86 -23.72 10.91
CA GLY A 189 9.98 -24.90 11.12
C GLY A 189 10.76 -26.16 11.28
#